data_626c97e8d350f5beb3a026cab71d916b
#
_entry.id   626c97e8d350f5beb3a026cab71d916b
#
_cell.length_a   1.000
_cell.length_b   1.000
_cell.length_c   1.000
_cell.angle_alpha   90.00
_cell.angle_beta   90.00
_cell.angle_gamma   90.00
#
_symmetry.space_group_name_H-M   'P 1'
#
loop_
_entity.id
_entity.type
_entity.pdbx_description
1 polymer ?
#
loop_
_entity_poly.entity_id
_entity_poly.type
_entity_poly.pdbx_seq_one_letter_code
_entity_poly.pdbx_strand_id
1 'polypeptide(L)'
;ARGFENVKWRKPVAMLINEGTRSGKEILAYGFKKYQIGEVIGTRTEGAVLAATAFLIGNGMLLLAVQDVLVDGERLEGVGVTPTVTVPFDLAAGDGRDPQLDRAVALLAGADVTGGR
;
A
#
# COMPACT_ATOMS: atom_id res chain seq x y z
N ALA A 1 -23.29 15.41 -1.08
CA ALA A 1 -22.97 13.97 -1.07
C ALA A 1 -23.32 13.22 -2.37
N ARG A 2 -24.19 13.79 -3.23
CA ARG A 2 -24.60 13.11 -4.48
C ARG A 2 -23.60 13.20 -5.65
N GLY A 3 -22.52 13.98 -5.52
CA GLY A 3 -21.54 14.17 -6.59
C GLY A 3 -20.51 13.05 -6.78
N PHE A 4 -20.32 12.19 -5.79
CA PHE A 4 -19.27 11.16 -5.82
C PHE A 4 -19.76 9.76 -6.25
N GLU A 5 -21.05 9.50 -6.28
CA GLU A 5 -21.62 8.18 -6.56
C GLU A 5 -21.34 7.69 -8.00
N ASN A 6 -21.05 8.60 -8.93
CA ASN A 6 -20.82 8.28 -10.34
C ASN A 6 -19.35 8.38 -10.78
N VAL A 7 -18.44 8.81 -9.88
CA VAL A 7 -17.01 8.92 -10.20
C VAL A 7 -16.30 7.65 -9.73
N LYS A 8 -16.38 6.60 -10.56
CA LYS A 8 -15.67 5.35 -10.31
C LYS A 8 -14.51 5.24 -11.29
N TRP A 9 -13.32 4.99 -10.74
CA TRP A 9 -12.19 4.60 -11.57
C TRP A 9 -12.44 3.22 -12.15
N ARG A 10 -12.33 3.08 -13.46
CA ARG A 10 -12.62 1.82 -14.18
C ARG A 10 -11.44 1.30 -14.99
N LYS A 11 -10.31 2.02 -14.96
CA LYS A 11 -9.07 1.62 -15.64
C LYS A 11 -8.22 0.75 -14.72
N PRO A 12 -7.30 -0.06 -15.29
CA PRO A 12 -6.34 -0.81 -14.49
C PRO A 12 -5.56 0.09 -13.53
N VAL A 13 -5.25 -0.44 -12.36
CA VAL A 13 -4.46 0.25 -11.33
C VAL A 13 -3.39 -0.70 -10.81
N ALA A 14 -2.28 -0.15 -10.37
CA ALA A 14 -1.24 -0.84 -9.62
C ALA A 14 -0.91 -0.05 -8.36
N MET A 15 -0.51 -0.74 -7.31
CA MET A 15 -0.11 -0.14 -6.04
C MET A 15 1.37 -0.37 -5.81
N LEU A 16 2.11 0.69 -5.49
CA LEU A 16 3.51 0.61 -5.09
C LEU A 16 3.61 0.57 -3.57
N ILE A 17 4.39 -0.37 -3.04
CA ILE A 17 4.68 -0.53 -1.62
C ILE A 17 6.17 -0.76 -1.39
N ASN A 18 6.65 -0.36 -0.23
CA ASN A 18 8.01 -0.64 0.21
C ASN A 18 8.08 -0.77 1.74
N GLU A 19 9.27 -0.97 2.27
CA GLU A 19 9.56 -1.09 3.69
C GLU A 19 9.21 0.17 4.51
N GLY A 20 9.00 1.31 3.89
CA GLY A 20 8.49 2.54 4.52
C GLY A 20 6.96 2.64 4.55
N THR A 21 6.26 1.73 3.89
CA THR A 21 4.80 1.66 3.92
C THR A 21 4.34 1.12 5.27
N ARG A 22 3.55 1.91 6.00
CA ARG A 22 3.10 1.56 7.37
C ARG A 22 1.68 2.02 7.67
N SER A 23 1.10 1.45 8.75
CA SER A 23 -0.19 1.82 9.33
C SER A 23 -1.34 1.63 8.32
N GLY A 24 -2.27 2.58 8.22
CA GLY A 24 -3.42 2.51 7.31
C GLY A 24 -3.11 2.22 5.85
N LYS A 25 -1.88 2.52 5.41
CA LYS A 25 -1.43 2.20 4.05
C LYS A 25 -1.21 0.70 3.86
N GLU A 26 -0.83 -0.01 4.93
CA GLU A 26 -0.71 -1.48 4.91
C GLU A 26 -2.09 -2.14 4.85
N ILE A 27 -3.07 -1.58 5.57
CA ILE A 27 -4.47 -2.04 5.50
C ILE A 27 -5.00 -1.87 4.08
N LEU A 28 -4.70 -0.73 3.45
CA LEU A 28 -5.07 -0.48 2.05
C LEU A 28 -4.38 -1.46 1.10
N ALA A 29 -3.08 -1.71 1.27
CA ALA A 29 -2.32 -2.65 0.44
C ALA A 29 -2.82 -4.09 0.60
N TYR A 30 -3.16 -4.49 1.84
CA TYR A 30 -3.78 -5.77 2.12
C TYR A 30 -5.10 -5.95 1.38
N GLY A 31 -6.01 -4.97 1.50
CA GLY A 31 -7.30 -4.99 0.82
C GLY A 31 -7.14 -5.01 -0.71
N PHE A 32 -6.23 -4.21 -1.23
CA PHE A 32 -5.92 -4.13 -2.65
C PHE A 32 -5.51 -5.50 -3.22
N LYS A 33 -4.64 -6.21 -2.51
CA LYS A 33 -4.19 -7.57 -2.84
C LYS A 33 -5.31 -8.59 -2.66
N LYS A 34 -5.98 -8.59 -1.51
CA LYS A 34 -7.03 -9.56 -1.15
C LYS A 34 -8.21 -9.54 -2.13
N TYR A 35 -8.65 -8.35 -2.50
CA TYR A 35 -9.76 -8.16 -3.43
C TYR A 35 -9.34 -8.10 -4.89
N GLN A 36 -8.07 -8.38 -5.19
CA GLN A 36 -7.53 -8.43 -6.56
C GLN A 36 -7.86 -7.17 -7.38
N ILE A 37 -7.75 -6.01 -6.74
CA ILE A 37 -8.02 -4.72 -7.38
C ILE A 37 -7.00 -4.42 -8.48
N GLY A 38 -5.75 -4.87 -8.28
CA GLY A 38 -4.63 -4.74 -9.20
C GLY A 38 -3.35 -5.31 -8.61
N GLU A 39 -2.25 -5.20 -9.35
CA GLU A 39 -0.96 -5.68 -8.88
C GLU A 39 -0.40 -4.79 -7.76
N VAL A 40 0.19 -5.43 -6.75
CA VAL A 40 0.92 -4.78 -5.67
C VAL A 40 2.41 -5.01 -5.90
N ILE A 41 3.14 -3.95 -6.19
CA ILE A 41 4.51 -3.99 -6.70
C ILE A 41 5.46 -3.35 -5.70
N GLY A 42 6.62 -3.95 -5.52
CA GLY A 42 7.67 -3.38 -4.67
C GLY A 42 8.27 -4.37 -3.69
N THR A 43 8.42 -3.96 -2.44
CA THR A 43 8.96 -4.78 -1.34
C THR A 43 7.95 -4.88 -0.20
N ARG A 44 8.15 -5.83 0.72
CA ARG A 44 7.27 -6.03 1.87
C ARG A 44 7.18 -4.76 2.71
N THR A 45 5.99 -4.44 3.20
CA THR A 45 5.73 -3.31 4.07
C THR A 45 6.31 -3.50 5.47
N GLU A 46 6.34 -2.43 6.27
CA GLU A 46 6.93 -2.38 7.62
C GLU A 46 6.33 -3.42 8.58
N GLY A 47 5.02 -3.60 8.57
CA GLY A 47 4.30 -4.34 9.60
C GLY A 47 4.04 -3.53 10.87
N ALA A 48 3.73 -2.25 10.72
CA ALA A 48 3.47 -1.32 11.81
C ALA A 48 2.02 -0.83 11.74
N VAL A 49 1.08 -1.61 12.26
CA VAL A 49 -0.37 -1.42 12.07
C VAL A 49 -1.12 -1.21 13.40
N LEU A 50 -0.40 -1.08 14.52
CA LEU A 50 -1.04 -0.76 15.80
C LEU A 50 -1.73 0.61 15.76
N ALA A 51 -2.93 0.69 16.33
CA ALA A 51 -3.60 1.96 16.50
C ALA A 51 -3.05 2.70 17.72
N ALA A 52 -2.77 3.99 17.54
CA ALA A 52 -2.22 4.84 18.57
C ALA A 52 -3.27 5.77 19.17
N THR A 53 -3.15 6.02 20.48
CA THR A 53 -3.94 7.00 21.22
C THR A 53 -3.05 8.11 21.72
N ALA A 54 -3.55 9.35 21.65
CA ALA A 54 -2.88 10.53 22.18
C ALA A 54 -3.27 10.74 23.65
N PHE A 55 -2.27 10.90 24.50
CA PHE A 55 -2.43 11.24 25.92
C PHE A 55 -1.83 12.60 26.19
N LEU A 56 -2.61 13.50 26.78
CA LEU A 56 -2.11 14.81 27.21
C LEU A 56 -1.34 14.67 28.53
N ILE A 57 -0.11 15.16 28.54
CA ILE A 57 0.77 15.15 29.72
C ILE A 57 1.31 16.57 29.91
N GLY A 58 0.75 17.31 30.89
CA GLY A 58 1.07 18.73 31.08
C GLY A 58 0.79 19.52 29.80
N ASN A 59 1.80 20.19 29.26
CA ASN A 59 1.72 20.95 28.02
C ASN A 59 2.14 20.16 26.77
N GLY A 60 2.41 18.87 26.94
CA GLY A 60 2.82 17.97 25.87
C GLY A 60 1.78 16.91 25.52
N MET A 61 2.05 16.20 24.44
CA MET A 61 1.23 15.06 24.00
C MET A 61 2.10 13.84 23.81
N LEU A 62 1.68 12.72 24.39
CA LEU A 62 2.30 11.41 24.18
C LEU A 62 1.41 10.58 23.28
N LEU A 63 1.95 10.11 22.17
CA LEU A 63 1.27 9.19 21.25
C LEU A 63 1.78 7.78 21.52
N LEU A 64 0.90 6.89 21.98
CA LEU A 64 1.22 5.49 22.25
C LEU A 64 0.40 4.54 21.39
N ALA A 65 1.05 3.55 20.83
CA ALA A 65 0.39 2.40 20.20
C ALA A 65 -0.17 1.51 21.32
N VAL A 66 -1.49 1.48 21.45
CA VAL A 66 -2.19 0.81 22.56
C VAL A 66 -3.24 -0.20 22.11
N GLN A 67 -3.47 -0.32 20.81
CA GLN A 67 -4.53 -1.18 20.29
C GLN A 67 -4.02 -1.99 19.10
N ASP A 68 -4.17 -3.31 19.18
CA ASP A 68 -3.96 -4.20 18.04
C ASP A 68 -5.11 -4.09 17.04
N VAL A 69 -4.78 -4.20 15.76
CA VAL A 69 -5.74 -4.06 14.67
C VAL A 69 -5.75 -5.34 13.84
N LEU A 70 -6.89 -5.99 13.78
CA LEU A 70 -7.13 -7.10 12.87
C LEU A 70 -7.86 -6.59 11.62
N VAL A 71 -7.36 -6.99 10.46
CA VAL A 71 -7.97 -6.68 9.16
C VAL A 71 -8.53 -7.98 8.59
N ASP A 72 -9.85 -8.07 8.53
CA ASP A 72 -10.55 -9.30 8.14
C ASP A 72 -10.09 -10.55 8.94
N GLY A 73 -9.80 -10.38 10.23
CA GLY A 73 -9.30 -11.41 11.11
C GLY A 73 -7.79 -11.68 11.02
N GLU A 74 -7.09 -11.02 10.10
CA GLU A 74 -5.65 -11.17 9.90
C GLU A 74 -4.87 -10.09 10.68
N ARG A 75 -3.80 -10.51 11.33
CA ARG A 75 -2.88 -9.62 12.04
C ARG A 75 -1.75 -9.20 11.12
N LEU A 76 -1.67 -7.91 10.83
CA LEU A 76 -0.61 -7.34 9.99
C LEU A 76 0.57 -6.80 10.81
N GLU A 77 0.39 -6.55 12.09
CA GLU A 77 1.46 -6.08 12.99
C GLU A 77 2.58 -7.11 13.08
N GLY A 78 3.82 -6.69 12.83
CA GLY A 78 5.00 -7.52 12.76
C GLY A 78 5.10 -8.40 11.51
N VAL A 79 4.05 -8.45 10.68
CA VAL A 79 3.97 -9.29 9.47
C VAL A 79 4.13 -8.46 8.20
N GLY A 80 3.38 -7.36 8.10
CA GLY A 80 3.33 -6.53 6.90
C GLY A 80 2.61 -7.20 5.73
N VAL A 81 2.65 -6.53 4.59
CA VAL A 81 2.05 -7.00 3.33
C VAL A 81 3.15 -7.29 2.31
N THR A 82 3.16 -8.51 1.80
CA THR A 82 4.07 -8.92 0.73
C THR A 82 3.49 -8.50 -0.63
N PRO A 83 4.27 -7.92 -1.54
CA PRO A 83 3.80 -7.56 -2.87
C PRO A 83 3.42 -8.80 -3.70
N THR A 84 2.62 -8.61 -4.75
CA THR A 84 2.35 -9.64 -5.77
C THR A 84 3.50 -9.73 -6.78
N VAL A 85 4.18 -8.59 -7.01
CA VAL A 85 5.36 -8.49 -7.87
C VAL A 85 6.50 -7.87 -7.07
N THR A 86 7.50 -8.67 -6.71
CA THR A 86 8.65 -8.18 -5.95
C THR A 86 9.61 -7.43 -6.87
N VAL A 87 9.84 -6.17 -6.57
CA VAL A 87 10.83 -5.29 -7.24
C VAL A 87 11.60 -4.53 -6.17
N PRO A 88 12.85 -4.91 -5.89
CA PRO A 88 13.70 -4.16 -4.97
C PRO A 88 13.93 -2.73 -5.47
N PHE A 89 14.07 -1.80 -4.51
CA PHE A 89 14.50 -0.45 -4.80
C PHE A 89 15.99 -0.32 -4.47
N ASP A 90 16.81 -0.06 -5.48
CA ASP A 90 18.25 0.13 -5.32
C ASP A 90 18.60 1.59 -5.65
N LEU A 91 18.87 2.37 -4.60
CA LEU A 91 19.33 3.74 -4.73
C LEU A 91 20.72 3.85 -5.38
N ALA A 92 21.56 2.82 -5.25
CA ALA A 92 22.91 2.81 -5.80
C ALA A 92 22.93 2.53 -7.30
N ALA A 93 21.92 1.83 -7.83
CA ALA A 93 21.73 1.60 -9.25
C ALA A 93 21.07 2.79 -9.97
N GLY A 94 20.79 3.86 -9.23
CA GLY A 94 19.91 4.92 -9.63
C GLY A 94 20.54 5.97 -10.54
N ASP A 95 20.41 5.80 -11.83
CA ASP A 95 20.48 6.88 -12.84
C ASP A 95 19.26 7.82 -12.73
N GLY A 96 18.70 8.00 -11.53
CA GLY A 96 17.46 8.74 -11.28
C GLY A 96 16.19 8.02 -11.74
N ARG A 97 16.26 6.73 -12.06
CA ARG A 97 15.10 5.90 -12.41
C ARG A 97 14.51 5.22 -11.18
N ASP A 98 13.21 4.98 -11.21
CA ASP A 98 12.48 4.22 -10.20
C ASP A 98 12.07 2.86 -10.79
N PRO A 99 12.78 1.76 -10.42
CA PRO A 99 12.49 0.44 -10.98
C PRO A 99 11.10 -0.08 -10.62
N GLN A 100 10.56 0.32 -9.47
CA GLN A 100 9.22 -0.07 -9.03
C GLN A 100 8.16 0.63 -9.88
N LEU A 101 8.31 1.94 -10.10
CA LEU A 101 7.44 2.72 -10.97
C LEU A 101 7.54 2.24 -12.42
N ASP A 102 8.74 2.01 -12.94
CA ASP A 102 8.95 1.50 -14.30
C ASP A 102 8.24 0.16 -14.52
N ARG A 103 8.31 -0.73 -13.52
CA ARG A 103 7.60 -2.02 -13.57
C ARG A 103 6.08 -1.85 -13.57
N ALA A 104 5.56 -0.95 -12.75
CA ALA A 104 4.13 -0.66 -12.69
C ALA A 104 3.62 -0.11 -14.02
N VAL A 105 4.33 0.85 -14.60
CA VAL A 105 4.00 1.43 -15.92
C VAL A 105 3.99 0.35 -17.00
N ALA A 106 4.99 -0.53 -17.03
CA ALA A 106 5.07 -1.61 -18.00
C ALA A 106 3.90 -2.60 -17.89
N LEU A 107 3.49 -2.95 -16.65
CA LEU A 107 2.36 -3.83 -16.41
C LEU A 107 1.02 -3.18 -16.83
N LEU A 108 0.83 -1.91 -16.52
CA LEU A 108 -0.37 -1.18 -16.88
C LEU A 108 -0.48 -0.96 -18.40
N ALA A 109 0.63 -0.67 -19.08
CA ALA A 109 0.67 -0.55 -20.54
C ALA A 109 0.32 -1.89 -21.23
N GLY A 110 0.75 -3.02 -20.68
CA GLY A 110 0.38 -4.36 -21.18
C GLY A 110 -1.11 -4.68 -20.94
N ALA A 111 -1.70 -4.20 -19.85
CA ALA A 111 -3.12 -4.39 -19.53
C ALA A 111 -4.05 -3.59 -20.48
N ASP A 112 -3.64 -2.40 -20.91
CA ASP A 112 -4.41 -1.57 -21.86
C ASP A 112 -4.53 -2.24 -23.25
N VAL A 113 -3.56 -3.04 -23.65
CA VAL A 113 -3.56 -3.76 -24.95
C VAL A 113 -4.54 -4.94 -24.93
N THR A 114 -4.81 -5.52 -23.76
CA THR A 114 -5.72 -6.68 -23.60
C THR A 114 -7.17 -6.30 -23.26
N GLY A 115 -7.42 -5.06 -22.87
CA GLY A 115 -8.73 -4.53 -22.51
C GLY A 115 -9.57 -3.97 -23.67
N GLY A 116 -9.08 -4.04 -24.88
CA GLY A 116 -9.75 -3.58 -26.10
C GLY A 116 -10.55 -4.70 -26.80
N ARG A 117 -11.60 -5.21 -26.15
CA ARG A 117 -12.69 -5.95 -26.81
C ARG A 117 -14.02 -5.62 -26.16
#